data_b5d99ac560de6c35609d9c1f1d237f60
#
_entry.id   b5d99ac560de6c35609d9c1f1d237f60
#
_cell.length_a   1.000
_cell.length_b   1.000
_cell.length_c   1.000
_cell.angle_alpha   90.00
_cell.angle_beta   90.00
_cell.angle_gamma   90.00
#
_symmetry.space_group_name_H-M   'P 1'
#
loop_
_entity.id
_entity.type
_entity.pdbx_description
1 polymer ?
#
loop_
_entity_poly.entity_id
_entity_poly.type
_entity_poly.pdbx_seq_one_letter_code
_entity_poly.pdbx_strand_id
1 'polypeptide(L)'
;AMKDQATYVTYDKDLEVIKDIEDWIHHDVDYMIRDMEAMIKADEPGAQVMYSILLALAAMGIFNAQVLSIFGRGKEIGTLMALGMTRSRVVTLFTLEGGLNALLSSVITLIMFGPVLFYFGREGIPLPMDYTEMGMLVAKRLIPVYSFSLIVSTTILISIIVLIVSYIPSRKITKMKPTEALRGRAAV
;
A
#
# COMPACT_ATOMS: atom_id res chain seq x y z
N ALA A 1 -12.34 -70.15 -7.01
CA ALA A 1 -11.32 -69.67 -6.06
C ALA A 1 -10.09 -69.02 -6.76
N MET A 2 -9.64 -69.50 -7.93
CA MET A 2 -8.47 -68.92 -8.61
C MET A 2 -8.72 -67.62 -9.37
N LYS A 3 -9.95 -67.33 -9.77
CA LYS A 3 -10.31 -66.08 -10.47
C LYS A 3 -10.37 -64.87 -9.55
N ASP A 4 -10.73 -65.07 -8.29
CA ASP A 4 -10.79 -63.99 -7.29
C ASP A 4 -9.40 -63.45 -6.88
N GLN A 5 -8.42 -64.37 -6.70
CA GLN A 5 -7.07 -63.92 -6.33
C GLN A 5 -6.38 -63.10 -7.41
N ALA A 6 -6.58 -63.41 -8.66
CA ALA A 6 -6.03 -62.62 -9.78
C ALA A 6 -6.63 -61.20 -9.86
N THR A 7 -7.91 -61.05 -9.51
CA THR A 7 -8.59 -59.73 -9.45
C THR A 7 -8.08 -58.84 -8.31
N TYR A 8 -7.85 -59.43 -7.14
CA TYR A 8 -7.30 -58.70 -6.00
C TYR A 8 -5.85 -58.27 -6.20
N VAL A 9 -5.01 -59.12 -6.81
CA VAL A 9 -3.60 -58.80 -7.11
C VAL A 9 -3.50 -57.69 -8.17
N THR A 10 -4.41 -57.66 -9.16
CA THR A 10 -4.45 -56.57 -10.14
C THR A 10 -4.90 -55.25 -9.52
N TYR A 11 -5.92 -55.29 -8.64
CA TYR A 11 -6.42 -54.12 -7.93
C TYR A 11 -5.38 -53.53 -6.99
N ASP A 12 -4.57 -54.34 -6.31
CA ASP A 12 -3.49 -53.90 -5.41
C ASP A 12 -2.33 -53.22 -6.17
N LYS A 13 -1.97 -53.74 -7.37
CA LYS A 13 -1.00 -53.12 -8.25
C LYS A 13 -1.49 -51.78 -8.81
N ASP A 14 -2.75 -51.68 -9.14
CA ASP A 14 -3.34 -50.44 -9.65
C ASP A 14 -3.38 -49.35 -8.54
N LEU A 15 -3.60 -49.78 -7.27
CA LEU A 15 -3.53 -48.92 -6.12
C LEU A 15 -2.12 -48.42 -5.80
N GLU A 16 -1.08 -49.24 -5.99
CA GLU A 16 0.32 -48.83 -5.83
C GLU A 16 0.70 -47.84 -6.93
N VAL A 17 0.31 -48.08 -8.17
CA VAL A 17 0.55 -47.17 -9.30
C VAL A 17 -0.14 -45.80 -9.08
N ILE A 18 -1.37 -45.80 -8.57
CA ILE A 18 -2.10 -44.55 -8.25
C ILE A 18 -1.41 -43.79 -7.16
N LYS A 19 -0.93 -44.44 -6.10
CA LYS A 19 -0.15 -43.78 -5.02
C LYS A 19 1.16 -43.20 -5.51
N ASP A 20 1.87 -43.94 -6.35
CA ASP A 20 3.12 -43.46 -6.96
C ASP A 20 2.88 -42.23 -7.83
N ILE A 21 1.79 -42.18 -8.60
CA ILE A 21 1.38 -41.03 -9.41
C ILE A 21 0.99 -39.84 -8.53
N GLU A 22 0.25 -40.05 -7.43
CA GLU A 22 -0.09 -39.01 -6.46
C GLU A 22 1.16 -38.41 -5.82
N ASP A 23 2.11 -39.23 -5.38
CA ASP A 23 3.38 -38.79 -4.79
C ASP A 23 4.22 -38.00 -5.82
N TRP A 24 4.25 -38.44 -7.06
CA TRP A 24 4.91 -37.72 -8.16
C TRP A 24 4.28 -36.36 -8.42
N ILE A 25 2.95 -36.29 -8.47
CA ILE A 25 2.21 -35.05 -8.67
C ILE A 25 2.46 -34.09 -7.51
N HIS A 26 2.42 -34.57 -6.29
CA HIS A 26 2.70 -33.75 -5.12
C HIS A 26 4.14 -33.21 -5.10
N HIS A 27 5.11 -34.04 -5.47
CA HIS A 27 6.50 -33.62 -5.52
C HIS A 27 6.77 -32.56 -6.61
N ASP A 28 6.17 -32.72 -7.77
CA ASP A 28 6.31 -31.79 -8.91
C ASP A 28 5.61 -30.45 -8.63
N VAL A 29 4.43 -30.50 -8.02
CA VAL A 29 3.69 -29.30 -7.59
C VAL A 29 4.45 -28.55 -6.49
N ASP A 30 4.99 -29.23 -5.50
CA ASP A 30 5.79 -28.61 -4.43
C ASP A 30 7.07 -27.97 -4.97
N TYR A 31 7.72 -28.59 -5.96
CA TYR A 31 8.88 -28.04 -6.61
C TYR A 31 8.54 -26.75 -7.37
N MET A 32 7.44 -26.76 -8.16
CA MET A 32 6.97 -25.58 -8.88
C MET A 32 6.57 -24.44 -7.94
N ILE A 33 5.90 -24.74 -6.82
CA ILE A 33 5.53 -23.75 -5.80
C ILE A 33 6.78 -23.11 -5.19
N ARG A 34 7.79 -23.89 -4.83
CA ARG A 34 9.05 -23.37 -4.28
C ARG A 34 9.81 -22.47 -5.26
N ASP A 35 9.81 -22.84 -6.54
CA ASP A 35 10.46 -22.05 -7.59
C ASP A 35 9.73 -20.71 -7.78
N MET A 36 8.40 -20.73 -7.79
CA MET A 36 7.57 -19.52 -7.82
C MET A 36 7.76 -18.64 -6.58
N GLU A 37 7.80 -19.24 -5.39
CA GLU A 37 8.10 -18.50 -4.15
C GLU A 37 9.49 -17.87 -4.17
N ALA A 38 10.49 -18.56 -4.71
CA ALA A 38 11.83 -18.03 -4.85
C ALA A 38 11.89 -16.84 -5.83
N MET A 39 11.15 -16.91 -6.94
CA MET A 39 11.02 -15.80 -7.88
C MET A 39 10.32 -14.59 -7.23
N ILE A 40 9.21 -14.80 -6.50
CA ILE A 40 8.50 -13.74 -5.79
C ILE A 40 9.42 -13.08 -4.74
N LYS A 41 10.15 -13.88 -3.95
CA LYS A 41 11.10 -13.36 -2.96
C LYS A 41 12.28 -12.61 -3.58
N ALA A 42 12.70 -13.00 -4.78
CA ALA A 42 13.74 -12.29 -5.50
C ALA A 42 13.29 -10.91 -6.03
N ASP A 43 12.01 -10.77 -6.37
CA ASP A 43 11.41 -9.52 -6.86
C ASP A 43 10.98 -8.56 -5.73
N GLU A 44 10.74 -9.07 -4.53
CA GLU A 44 10.28 -8.31 -3.35
C GLU A 44 11.17 -7.10 -3.03
N PRO A 45 12.52 -7.17 -3.04
CA PRO A 45 13.37 -6.01 -2.80
C PRO A 45 13.20 -4.91 -3.84
N GLY A 46 13.03 -5.27 -5.11
CA GLY A 46 12.77 -4.34 -6.21
C GLY A 46 11.44 -3.59 -6.01
N ALA A 47 10.39 -4.32 -5.67
CA ALA A 47 9.08 -3.77 -5.38
C ALA A 47 9.12 -2.82 -4.16
N GLN A 48 9.87 -3.17 -3.09
CA GLN A 48 10.05 -2.33 -1.92
C GLN A 48 10.77 -1.01 -2.24
N VAL A 49 11.82 -1.05 -3.04
CA VAL A 49 12.53 0.15 -3.50
C VAL A 49 11.60 1.05 -4.30
N MET A 50 10.86 0.49 -5.27
CA MET A 50 9.90 1.24 -6.07
C MET A 50 8.81 1.87 -5.20
N TYR A 51 8.22 1.12 -4.27
CA TYR A 51 7.24 1.62 -3.31
C TYR A 51 7.80 2.77 -2.46
N SER A 52 9.03 2.66 -1.97
CA SER A 52 9.70 3.70 -1.18
C SER A 52 9.93 4.98 -1.98
N ILE A 53 10.30 4.88 -3.25
CA ILE A 53 10.46 6.02 -4.15
C ILE A 53 9.11 6.72 -4.38
N LEU A 54 8.05 5.97 -4.69
CA LEU A 54 6.72 6.52 -4.90
C LEU A 54 6.20 7.21 -3.62
N LEU A 55 6.45 6.61 -2.45
CA LEU A 55 6.08 7.19 -1.17
C LEU A 55 6.83 8.50 -0.90
N ALA A 56 8.12 8.55 -1.21
CA ALA A 56 8.94 9.76 -1.06
C ALA A 56 8.45 10.88 -1.99
N LEU A 57 8.12 10.57 -3.23
CA LEU A 57 7.54 11.54 -4.18
C LEU A 57 6.19 12.06 -3.70
N ALA A 58 5.31 11.19 -3.20
CA ALA A 58 4.04 11.58 -2.61
C ALA A 58 4.25 12.50 -1.38
N ALA A 59 5.16 12.12 -0.47
CA ALA A 59 5.51 12.93 0.70
C ALA A 59 6.04 14.31 0.31
N MET A 60 6.86 14.41 -0.74
CA MET A 60 7.37 15.68 -1.26
C MET A 60 6.25 16.55 -1.84
N GLY A 61 5.29 15.96 -2.55
CA GLY A 61 4.10 16.68 -3.05
C GLY A 61 3.25 17.22 -1.92
N ILE A 62 2.98 16.41 -0.90
CA ILE A 62 2.25 16.82 0.30
C ILE A 62 3.00 17.92 1.05
N PHE A 63 4.33 17.80 1.21
CA PHE A 63 5.16 18.83 1.85
C PHE A 63 5.03 20.17 1.13
N ASN A 64 5.15 20.19 -0.19
CA ASN A 64 5.01 21.41 -0.98
C ASN A 64 3.63 22.05 -0.83
N ALA A 65 2.56 21.26 -0.89
CA ALA A 65 1.19 21.73 -0.66
C ALA A 65 0.99 22.31 0.74
N GLN A 66 1.53 21.67 1.77
CA GLN A 66 1.46 22.14 3.16
C GLN A 66 2.25 23.43 3.35
N VAL A 67 3.45 23.53 2.75
CA VAL A 67 4.25 24.77 2.79
C VAL A 67 3.45 25.92 2.21
N LEU A 68 2.90 25.78 1.01
CA LEU A 68 2.08 26.82 0.37
C LEU A 68 0.86 27.21 1.21
N SER A 69 0.13 26.21 1.73
CA SER A 69 -1.04 26.43 2.59
C SER A 69 -0.71 27.23 3.84
N ILE A 70 0.34 26.84 4.56
CA ILE A 70 0.73 27.49 5.84
C ILE A 70 1.30 28.87 5.59
N PHE A 71 2.13 29.08 4.55
CA PHE A 71 2.66 30.41 4.22
C PHE A 71 1.56 31.36 3.74
N GLY A 72 0.57 30.87 2.98
CA GLY A 72 -0.59 31.66 2.57
C GLY A 72 -1.42 32.18 3.76
N ARG A 73 -1.44 31.42 4.85
CA ARG A 73 -2.20 31.76 6.08
C ARG A 73 -1.34 32.47 7.15
N GLY A 74 -0.19 33.02 6.78
CA GLY A 74 0.73 33.69 7.70
C GLY A 74 0.09 34.81 8.54
N LYS A 75 -0.85 35.59 7.97
CA LYS A 75 -1.60 36.62 8.69
C LYS A 75 -2.51 36.05 9.76
N GLU A 76 -3.21 34.94 9.49
CA GLU A 76 -4.05 34.24 10.46
C GLU A 76 -3.21 33.75 11.66
N ILE A 77 -2.05 33.16 11.36
CA ILE A 77 -1.08 32.73 12.37
C ILE A 77 -0.61 33.90 13.23
N GLY A 78 -0.28 35.03 12.61
CA GLY A 78 0.10 36.24 13.30
C GLY A 78 -0.99 36.77 14.25
N THR A 79 -2.24 36.77 13.79
CA THR A 79 -3.40 37.19 14.59
C THR A 79 -3.62 36.26 15.81
N LEU A 80 -3.55 34.92 15.58
CA LEU A 80 -3.69 33.94 16.67
C LEU A 80 -2.62 34.13 17.76
N MET A 81 -1.37 34.38 17.33
CA MET A 81 -0.28 34.66 18.28
C MET A 81 -0.44 36.02 18.99
N ALA A 82 -0.96 37.06 18.32
CA ALA A 82 -1.25 38.34 18.91
C ALA A 82 -2.38 38.26 19.94
N LEU A 83 -3.34 37.36 19.76
CA LEU A 83 -4.41 37.05 20.73
C LEU A 83 -3.93 36.19 21.91
N GLY A 84 -2.62 35.89 21.99
CA GLY A 84 -2.00 35.17 23.12
C GLY A 84 -1.88 33.68 22.92
N MET A 85 -2.15 33.13 21.71
CA MET A 85 -1.94 31.72 21.44
C MET A 85 -0.43 31.41 21.42
N THR A 86 -0.03 30.40 22.17
CA THR A 86 1.38 29.95 22.19
C THR A 86 1.78 29.30 20.88
N ARG A 87 3.04 29.45 20.50
CA ARG A 87 3.62 28.85 19.28
C ARG A 87 3.34 27.35 19.16
N SER A 88 3.44 26.63 20.26
CA SER A 88 3.17 25.19 20.30
C SER A 88 1.72 24.88 19.93
N ARG A 89 0.76 25.63 20.46
CA ARG A 89 -0.67 25.42 20.13
C ARG A 89 -0.96 25.70 18.66
N VAL A 90 -0.33 26.75 18.08
CA VAL A 90 -0.46 27.04 16.65
C VAL A 90 0.09 25.91 15.82
N VAL A 91 1.29 25.40 16.14
CA VAL A 91 1.88 24.23 15.43
C VAL A 91 0.95 23.01 15.52
N THR A 92 0.45 22.71 16.72
CA THR A 92 -0.47 21.57 16.91
C THR A 92 -1.74 21.74 16.09
N LEU A 93 -2.32 22.95 16.05
CA LEU A 93 -3.53 23.25 15.30
C LEU A 93 -3.34 22.91 13.80
N PHE A 94 -2.30 23.46 13.17
CA PHE A 94 -2.04 23.24 11.74
C PHE A 94 -1.58 21.81 11.44
N THR A 95 -0.88 21.16 12.35
CA THR A 95 -0.50 19.75 12.20
C THR A 95 -1.73 18.83 12.27
N LEU A 96 -2.65 19.10 13.22
CA LEU A 96 -3.91 18.37 13.32
C LEU A 96 -4.82 18.60 12.09
N GLU A 97 -4.86 19.82 11.58
CA GLU A 97 -5.60 20.15 10.35
C GLU A 97 -5.06 19.30 9.17
N GLY A 98 -3.73 19.20 9.02
CA GLY A 98 -3.11 18.32 8.04
C GLY A 98 -3.47 16.85 8.24
N GLY A 99 -3.46 16.38 9.48
CA GLY A 99 -3.86 15.01 9.84
C GLY A 99 -5.33 14.71 9.55
N LEU A 100 -6.24 15.63 9.88
CA LEU A 100 -7.66 15.50 9.58
C LEU A 100 -7.92 15.46 8.06
N ASN A 101 -7.22 16.29 7.30
CA ASN A 101 -7.29 16.28 5.84
C ASN A 101 -6.82 14.94 5.26
N ALA A 102 -5.77 14.32 5.83
CA ALA A 102 -5.30 13.00 5.43
C ALA A 102 -6.35 11.91 5.69
N LEU A 103 -6.99 11.93 6.87
CA LEU A 103 -8.06 11.01 7.20
C LEU A 103 -9.27 11.20 6.27
N LEU A 104 -9.68 12.44 6.04
CA LEU A 104 -10.79 12.74 5.13
C LEU A 104 -10.48 12.26 3.70
N SER A 105 -9.27 12.50 3.21
CA SER A 105 -8.82 12.04 1.90
C SER A 105 -8.81 10.52 1.81
N SER A 106 -8.41 9.81 2.87
CA SER A 106 -8.42 8.34 2.89
C SER A 106 -9.83 7.77 2.81
N VAL A 107 -10.80 8.40 3.49
CA VAL A 107 -12.22 8.00 3.42
C VAL A 107 -12.77 8.23 2.01
N ILE A 108 -12.52 9.41 1.41
CA ILE A 108 -12.96 9.72 0.05
C ILE A 108 -12.34 8.73 -0.95
N THR A 109 -11.06 8.43 -0.81
CA THR A 109 -10.36 7.45 -1.65
C THR A 109 -11.00 6.08 -1.54
N LEU A 110 -11.31 5.64 -0.32
CA LEU A 110 -11.95 4.33 -0.10
C LEU A 110 -13.35 4.27 -0.74
N ILE A 111 -14.13 5.35 -0.66
CA ILE A 111 -15.46 5.43 -1.28
C ILE A 111 -15.36 5.41 -2.81
N MET A 112 -14.40 6.14 -3.39
CA MET A 112 -14.25 6.22 -4.85
C MET A 112 -13.61 4.96 -5.45
N PHE A 113 -12.55 4.47 -4.85
CA PHE A 113 -11.78 3.35 -5.38
C PHE A 113 -12.19 1.98 -4.82
N GLY A 114 -12.88 1.94 -3.67
CA GLY A 114 -13.39 0.70 -3.10
C GLY A 114 -14.20 -0.15 -4.07
N PRO A 115 -15.20 0.41 -4.78
CA PRO A 115 -15.96 -0.33 -5.79
C PRO A 115 -15.10 -0.85 -6.94
N VAL A 116 -14.11 -0.06 -7.37
CA VAL A 116 -13.16 -0.44 -8.44
C VAL A 116 -12.30 -1.61 -8.00
N LEU A 117 -11.74 -1.55 -6.79
CA LEU A 117 -10.95 -2.64 -6.21
C LEU A 117 -11.80 -3.91 -6.03
N PHE A 118 -13.04 -3.76 -5.59
CA PHE A 118 -13.96 -4.89 -5.44
C PHE A 118 -14.29 -5.56 -6.79
N TYR A 119 -14.49 -4.76 -7.84
CA TYR A 119 -14.72 -5.26 -9.18
C TYR A 119 -13.53 -6.05 -9.71
N PHE A 120 -12.32 -5.48 -9.64
CA PHE A 120 -11.10 -6.17 -10.08
C PHE A 120 -10.72 -7.36 -9.19
N GLY A 121 -11.06 -7.32 -7.89
CA GLY A 121 -10.88 -8.46 -6.99
C GLY A 121 -11.75 -9.66 -7.35
N ARG A 122 -12.92 -9.45 -7.99
CA ARG A 122 -13.80 -10.51 -8.43
C ARG A 122 -13.51 -11.01 -9.85
N GLU A 123 -13.34 -10.09 -10.79
CA GLU A 123 -13.16 -10.44 -12.21
C GLU A 123 -11.72 -10.73 -12.59
N GLY A 124 -10.76 -10.24 -11.77
CA GLY A 124 -9.35 -10.29 -12.12
C GLY A 124 -8.99 -9.32 -13.24
N ILE A 125 -7.72 -8.99 -13.36
CA ILE A 125 -7.16 -8.17 -14.43
C ILE A 125 -6.72 -9.10 -15.54
N PRO A 126 -7.30 -9.03 -16.77
CA PRO A 126 -6.84 -9.85 -17.87
C PRO A 126 -5.41 -9.46 -18.25
N LEU A 127 -4.55 -10.45 -18.40
CA LEU A 127 -3.20 -10.22 -18.90
C LEU A 127 -3.26 -9.92 -20.41
N PRO A 128 -2.49 -8.93 -20.89
CA PRO A 128 -2.52 -8.51 -22.30
C PRO A 128 -1.92 -9.55 -23.26
N MET A 129 -1.22 -10.57 -22.77
CA MET A 129 -0.60 -11.63 -23.52
C MET A 129 -1.01 -13.00 -22.98
N ASP A 130 -1.21 -13.97 -23.88
CA ASP A 130 -1.48 -15.37 -23.52
C ASP A 130 -0.13 -16.09 -23.29
N TYR A 131 0.38 -16.05 -22.05
CA TYR A 131 1.65 -16.66 -21.67
C TYR A 131 1.63 -18.19 -21.76
N THR A 132 0.45 -18.81 -21.88
CA THR A 132 0.29 -20.24 -22.08
C THR A 132 0.83 -20.69 -23.45
N GLU A 133 0.78 -19.83 -24.47
CA GLU A 133 1.39 -20.12 -25.80
C GLU A 133 2.93 -20.13 -25.74
N MET A 134 3.53 -19.49 -24.73
CA MET A 134 4.97 -19.49 -24.48
C MET A 134 5.42 -20.64 -23.56
N GLY A 135 4.52 -21.57 -23.23
CA GLY A 135 4.82 -22.71 -22.36
C GLY A 135 4.90 -22.36 -20.87
N MET A 136 4.48 -21.15 -20.48
CA MET A 136 4.42 -20.73 -19.08
C MET A 136 3.03 -21.03 -18.51
N LEU A 137 2.98 -21.75 -17.38
CA LEU A 137 1.76 -22.02 -16.62
C LEU A 137 1.35 -20.80 -15.78
N VAL A 138 1.08 -19.68 -16.44
CA VAL A 138 0.63 -18.45 -15.78
C VAL A 138 -0.89 -18.34 -15.97
N ALA A 139 -1.58 -17.98 -14.88
CA ALA A 139 -3.02 -17.76 -14.94
C ALA A 139 -3.36 -16.64 -15.93
N LYS A 140 -4.40 -16.83 -16.75
CA LYS A 140 -4.86 -15.83 -17.74
C LYS A 140 -5.34 -14.52 -17.11
N ARG A 141 -5.60 -14.51 -15.80
CA ARG A 141 -6.08 -13.36 -15.04
C ARG A 141 -5.32 -13.25 -13.73
N LEU A 142 -4.83 -12.07 -13.44
CA LEU A 142 -4.29 -11.72 -12.15
C LEU A 142 -5.43 -11.30 -11.22
N ILE A 143 -5.61 -12.04 -10.14
CA ILE A 143 -6.60 -11.71 -9.11
C ILE A 143 -5.86 -10.98 -7.99
N PRO A 144 -6.02 -9.66 -7.86
CA PRO A 144 -5.39 -8.92 -6.77
C PRO A 144 -6.07 -9.30 -5.45
N VAL A 145 -5.27 -9.73 -4.47
CA VAL A 145 -5.75 -10.05 -3.13
C VAL A 145 -5.62 -8.82 -2.24
N TYR A 146 -6.74 -8.24 -1.86
CA TYR A 146 -6.80 -7.11 -0.94
C TYR A 146 -7.09 -7.59 0.47
N SER A 147 -6.13 -7.41 1.39
CA SER A 147 -6.35 -7.66 2.81
C SER A 147 -6.82 -6.38 3.51
N PHE A 148 -7.85 -6.49 4.35
CA PHE A 148 -8.30 -5.37 5.20
C PHE A 148 -7.15 -4.83 6.08
N SER A 149 -6.32 -5.73 6.61
CA SER A 149 -5.13 -5.36 7.37
C SER A 149 -4.15 -4.50 6.57
N LEU A 150 -3.96 -4.82 5.29
CA LEU A 150 -3.08 -4.07 4.39
C LEU A 150 -3.62 -2.65 4.14
N ILE A 151 -4.91 -2.50 3.92
CA ILE A 151 -5.55 -1.19 3.72
C ILE A 151 -5.40 -0.33 4.98
N VAL A 152 -5.69 -0.89 6.15
CA VAL A 152 -5.59 -0.17 7.42
C VAL A 152 -4.14 0.21 7.74
N SER A 153 -3.19 -0.70 7.61
CA SER A 153 -1.77 -0.43 7.89
C SER A 153 -1.20 0.62 6.96
N THR A 154 -1.53 0.57 5.67
CA THR A 154 -1.10 1.58 4.68
C THR A 154 -1.71 2.95 4.99
N THR A 155 -3.00 3.00 5.35
CA THR A 155 -3.68 4.25 5.75
C THR A 155 -3.03 4.87 6.98
N ILE A 156 -2.71 4.07 7.99
CA ILE A 156 -2.01 4.53 9.20
C ILE A 156 -0.62 5.04 8.85
N LEU A 157 0.14 4.31 8.04
CA LEU A 157 1.48 4.70 7.61
C LEU A 157 1.46 6.06 6.89
N ILE A 158 0.58 6.22 5.90
CA ILE A 158 0.43 7.47 5.17
C ILE A 158 0.01 8.61 6.11
N SER A 159 -0.93 8.36 7.02
CA SER A 159 -1.37 9.38 8.00
C SER A 159 -0.22 9.84 8.90
N ILE A 160 0.64 8.94 9.35
CA ILE A 160 1.84 9.27 10.13
C ILE A 160 2.80 10.13 9.30
N ILE A 161 3.04 9.76 8.05
CA ILE A 161 3.90 10.52 7.14
C ILE A 161 3.35 11.94 6.94
N VAL A 162 2.05 12.08 6.70
CA VAL A 162 1.40 13.39 6.55
C VAL A 162 1.55 14.24 7.80
N LEU A 163 1.36 13.66 8.99
CA LEU A 163 1.57 14.37 10.26
C LEU A 163 3.00 14.89 10.41
N ILE A 164 4.00 14.05 10.10
CA ILE A 164 5.42 14.43 10.17
C ILE A 164 5.71 15.55 9.16
N VAL A 165 5.26 15.37 7.92
CA VAL A 165 5.47 16.32 6.83
C VAL A 165 4.79 17.65 7.11
N SER A 166 3.59 17.66 7.72
CA SER A 166 2.87 18.88 8.11
C SER A 166 3.49 19.59 9.31
N TYR A 167 4.11 18.84 10.23
CA TYR A 167 4.74 19.40 11.42
C TYR A 167 5.96 20.29 11.09
N ILE A 168 6.77 19.89 10.11
CA ILE A 168 8.02 20.58 9.76
C ILE A 168 7.77 22.05 9.35
N PRO A 169 6.92 22.36 8.34
CA PRO A 169 6.66 23.74 7.94
C PRO A 169 5.90 24.53 9.01
N SER A 170 4.97 23.89 9.73
CA SER A 170 4.24 24.53 10.82
C SER A 170 5.18 25.06 11.90
N ARG A 171 6.20 24.28 12.27
CA ARG A 171 7.21 24.68 13.24
C ARG A 171 8.11 25.82 12.73
N LYS A 172 8.41 25.86 11.44
CA LYS A 172 9.28 26.88 10.86
C LYS A 172 8.59 28.25 10.87
N ILE A 173 7.32 28.30 10.50
CA ILE A 173 6.57 29.58 10.40
C ILE A 173 6.27 30.19 11.76
N THR A 174 6.01 29.41 12.78
CA THR A 174 5.74 29.90 14.13
C THR A 174 6.97 30.48 14.86
N LYS A 175 8.18 30.30 14.29
CA LYS A 175 9.40 30.96 14.77
C LYS A 175 9.47 32.42 14.34
N MET A 176 8.69 32.88 13.38
CA MET A 176 8.63 34.28 12.95
C MET A 176 8.05 35.15 14.06
N LYS A 177 8.47 36.43 14.11
CA LYS A 177 7.87 37.42 15.02
C LYS A 177 6.46 37.75 14.55
N PRO A 178 5.47 37.87 15.46
CA PRO A 178 4.08 38.20 15.11
C PRO A 178 3.97 39.47 14.24
N THR A 179 4.83 40.46 14.49
CA THR A 179 4.89 41.73 13.75
C THR A 179 5.34 41.55 12.29
N GLU A 180 6.18 40.56 11.99
CA GLU A 180 6.63 40.23 10.62
C GLU A 180 5.56 39.48 9.89
N ALA A 181 4.87 38.55 10.56
CA ALA A 181 3.75 37.79 10.02
C ALA A 181 2.59 38.73 9.61
N LEU A 182 2.25 39.71 10.40
CA LEU A 182 1.21 40.70 10.13
C LEU A 182 1.57 41.62 8.93
N ARG A 183 2.85 41.93 8.73
CA ARG A 183 3.33 42.77 7.63
C ARG A 183 3.38 42.02 6.30
N GLY A 184 3.05 40.72 6.24
CA GLY A 184 3.07 39.91 5.04
C GLY A 184 4.47 39.66 4.47
N ARG A 185 5.53 39.98 5.20
CA ARG A 185 6.91 39.62 4.85
C ARG A 185 7.15 38.18 5.32
N ALA A 186 6.80 37.24 4.45
CA ALA A 186 7.31 35.88 4.60
C ALA A 186 8.85 35.98 4.57
N ALA A 187 9.53 35.46 5.60
CA ALA A 187 10.97 35.36 5.58
C ALA A 187 11.39 34.50 4.41
N VAL A 188 12.02 35.09 3.42
CA VAL A 188 12.77 34.43 2.35
C VAL A 188 14.03 33.85 2.96
#